data_51e8837770c45a8c36d9704f1a262abd
#
_entry.id   51e8837770c45a8c36d9704f1a262abd
#
_cell.length_a   1.000
_cell.length_b   1.000
_cell.length_c   1.000
_cell.angle_alpha   90.00
_cell.angle_beta   90.00
_cell.angle_gamma   90.00
#
_symmetry.space_group_name_H-M   'P 1'
#
loop_
_entity.id
_entity.type
_entity.pdbx_description
1 polymer ?
#
loop_
_entity_poly.entity_id
_entity_poly.type
_entity_poly.pdbx_seq_one_letter_code
_entity_poly.pdbx_strand_id
1 'polypeptide(L)'
;MSVRELFGGAITAITPGNLVDASDIRQVPDTQEVFLYPDSSISIIVEILQRVDPPDFRDAAKFHFDSLAHDNNALQSNVESVDVIPNDRGDRTPSAIVLSGHQVVRKFNQATPDQVLVLMAVYRIEDKGIDLVVTFNVPLQSNDGGGVGEAGRDIVRTQFDTFVRSLTIVDFGLFA
;
A
#
# COMPACT_ATOMS: atom_id res chain seq x y z
N MET A 1 0.00 -15.66 -9.22
CA MET A 1 0.94 -14.54 -8.97
C MET A 1 1.81 -14.34 -10.20
N SER A 2 1.97 -13.12 -10.64
CA SER A 2 2.75 -12.78 -11.82
C SER A 2 3.43 -11.42 -11.63
N VAL A 3 4.52 -11.20 -12.39
CA VAL A 3 5.22 -9.90 -12.38
C VAL A 3 4.34 -8.87 -13.09
N ARG A 4 4.14 -7.73 -12.44
CA ARG A 4 3.42 -6.59 -12.99
C ARG A 4 4.36 -5.39 -13.11
N GLU A 5 4.26 -4.71 -14.23
CA GLU A 5 4.96 -3.45 -14.46
C GLU A 5 4.14 -2.29 -13.89
N LEU A 6 4.82 -1.39 -13.19
CA LEU A 6 4.25 -0.18 -12.64
C LEU A 6 5.00 1.02 -13.21
N PHE A 7 4.30 2.14 -13.39
CA PHE A 7 4.89 3.39 -13.91
C PHE A 7 5.67 3.14 -15.22
N GLY A 8 5.01 2.44 -16.16
CA GLY A 8 5.60 2.16 -17.46
C GLY A 8 6.80 1.21 -17.44
N GLY A 9 6.92 0.37 -16.42
CA GLY A 9 8.02 -0.58 -16.26
C GLY A 9 9.19 -0.08 -15.43
N ALA A 10 9.12 1.16 -14.91
CA ALA A 10 10.17 1.69 -14.02
C ALA A 10 10.22 0.97 -12.67
N ILE A 11 9.12 0.37 -12.27
CA ILE A 11 9.00 -0.46 -11.07
C ILE A 11 8.32 -1.77 -11.46
N THR A 12 8.73 -2.86 -10.85
CA THR A 12 8.06 -4.17 -10.99
C THR A 12 7.75 -4.75 -9.62
N ALA A 13 6.69 -5.54 -9.55
CA ALA A 13 6.34 -6.29 -8.34
C ALA A 13 5.51 -7.51 -8.73
N ILE A 14 5.51 -8.54 -7.88
CA ILE A 14 4.67 -9.72 -8.07
C ILE A 14 3.32 -9.48 -7.41
N THR A 15 2.25 -9.63 -8.20
CA THR A 15 0.87 -9.41 -7.77
C THR A 15 -0.01 -10.59 -8.18
N PRO A 16 -1.23 -10.71 -7.60
CA PRO A 16 -2.26 -11.55 -8.22
C PRO A 16 -2.49 -11.13 -9.67
N GLY A 17 -2.63 -12.11 -10.56
CA GLY A 17 -2.73 -11.83 -12.01
C GLY A 17 -4.07 -11.24 -12.44
N ASN A 18 -5.11 -11.35 -11.61
CA ASN A 18 -6.47 -10.94 -11.94
C ASN A 18 -6.86 -9.55 -11.44
N LEU A 19 -5.90 -8.75 -10.97
CA LEU A 19 -6.20 -7.39 -10.50
C LEU A 19 -6.71 -6.51 -11.64
N VAL A 20 -7.65 -5.63 -11.30
CA VAL A 20 -8.17 -4.62 -12.20
C VAL A 20 -7.36 -3.33 -12.02
N ASP A 21 -6.79 -2.81 -13.11
CA ASP A 21 -6.13 -1.51 -13.09
C ASP A 21 -7.20 -0.42 -13.06
N ALA A 22 -7.21 0.39 -12.00
CA ALA A 22 -8.22 1.44 -11.85
C ALA A 22 -8.15 2.50 -12.94
N SER A 23 -7.00 2.68 -13.61
CA SER A 23 -6.85 3.62 -14.73
C SER A 23 -7.70 3.24 -15.94
N ASP A 24 -8.12 1.98 -16.04
CA ASP A 24 -9.03 1.51 -17.09
C ASP A 24 -10.49 1.91 -16.82
N ILE A 25 -10.80 2.34 -15.59
CA ILE A 25 -12.18 2.69 -15.16
C ILE A 25 -12.32 4.18 -14.89
N ARG A 26 -11.29 4.81 -14.34
CA ARG A 26 -11.29 6.21 -13.94
C ARG A 26 -9.91 6.82 -14.11
N GLN A 27 -9.84 8.14 -14.05
CA GLN A 27 -8.55 8.84 -14.08
C GLN A 27 -7.79 8.61 -12.76
N VAL A 28 -6.50 8.26 -12.88
CA VAL A 28 -5.59 8.08 -11.76
C VAL A 28 -4.42 9.06 -11.97
N PRO A 29 -3.98 9.79 -10.92
CA PRO A 29 -2.83 10.68 -11.04
C PRO A 29 -1.57 9.95 -11.51
N ASP A 30 -0.70 10.64 -12.26
CA ASP A 30 0.53 10.06 -12.80
C ASP A 30 1.51 9.59 -11.70
N THR A 31 1.36 10.10 -10.48
CA THR A 31 2.17 9.71 -9.32
C THR A 31 1.62 8.50 -8.57
N GLN A 32 0.55 7.89 -9.08
CA GLN A 32 -0.11 6.74 -8.46
C GLN A 32 -0.33 5.61 -9.44
N GLU A 33 -0.27 4.40 -8.91
CA GLU A 33 -0.85 3.21 -9.53
C GLU A 33 -1.90 2.66 -8.56
N VAL A 34 -3.07 2.31 -9.05
CA VAL A 34 -4.18 1.81 -8.23
C VAL A 34 -4.73 0.54 -8.84
N PHE A 35 -4.80 -0.52 -8.04
CA PHE A 35 -5.32 -1.81 -8.46
C PHE A 35 -6.44 -2.27 -7.54
N LEU A 36 -7.45 -2.90 -8.11
CA LEU A 36 -8.62 -3.37 -7.40
C LEU A 36 -8.70 -4.90 -7.49
N TYR A 37 -9.05 -5.52 -6.37
CA TYR A 37 -9.38 -6.95 -6.39
C TYR A 37 -10.78 -7.11 -6.99
N PRO A 38 -10.97 -8.04 -7.94
CA PRO A 38 -12.28 -8.18 -8.60
C PRO A 38 -13.36 -8.76 -7.69
N ASP A 39 -12.98 -9.56 -6.69
CA ASP A 39 -13.92 -10.35 -5.87
C ASP A 39 -14.09 -9.80 -4.45
N SER A 40 -13.50 -8.65 -4.14
CA SER A 40 -13.58 -8.03 -2.82
C SER A 40 -13.38 -6.52 -2.93
N SER A 41 -13.45 -5.83 -1.79
CA SER A 41 -13.18 -4.38 -1.72
C SER A 41 -11.72 -4.06 -1.40
N ILE A 42 -10.81 -5.02 -1.54
CA ILE A 42 -9.37 -4.76 -1.35
C ILE A 42 -8.87 -3.87 -2.49
N SER A 43 -8.06 -2.89 -2.14
CA SER A 43 -7.35 -2.06 -3.11
C SER A 43 -5.87 -1.96 -2.77
N ILE A 44 -5.06 -1.77 -3.81
CA ILE A 44 -3.61 -1.51 -3.70
C ILE A 44 -3.36 -0.16 -4.32
N ILE A 45 -2.69 0.72 -3.57
CA ILE A 45 -2.25 2.02 -4.06
C ILE A 45 -0.74 2.09 -3.92
N VAL A 46 -0.06 2.44 -5.01
CA VAL A 46 1.38 2.71 -5.00
C VAL A 46 1.54 4.19 -5.35
N GLU A 47 2.17 4.94 -4.45
CA GLU A 47 2.28 6.39 -4.58
C GLU A 47 3.72 6.86 -4.49
N ILE A 48 4.06 7.82 -5.36
CA ILE A 48 5.32 8.55 -5.29
C ILE A 48 5.04 9.84 -4.53
N LEU A 49 5.59 9.95 -3.33
CA LEU A 49 5.37 11.08 -2.43
C LEU A 49 6.69 11.78 -2.10
N GLN A 50 6.60 13.04 -1.70
CA GLN A 50 7.73 13.74 -1.14
C GLN A 50 8.12 13.08 0.18
N ARG A 51 9.43 12.96 0.42
CA ARG A 51 9.95 12.38 1.66
C ARG A 51 9.43 13.17 2.86
N VAL A 52 8.90 12.46 3.85
CA VAL A 52 8.45 13.08 5.10
C VAL A 52 9.63 13.38 6.03
N ASP A 53 9.44 14.36 6.91
CA ASP A 53 10.52 14.87 7.75
C ASP A 53 11.12 13.88 8.75
N PRO A 54 10.35 13.02 9.45
CA PRO A 54 10.94 12.13 10.43
C PRO A 54 12.06 11.28 9.83
N PRO A 55 13.30 11.35 10.35
CA PRO A 55 14.41 10.54 9.84
C PRO A 55 14.34 9.09 10.31
N ASP A 56 13.72 8.84 11.46
CA ASP A 56 13.53 7.50 11.99
C ASP A 56 12.50 6.74 11.14
N PHE A 57 12.85 5.52 10.76
CA PHE A 57 12.01 4.75 9.84
C PHE A 57 10.63 4.40 10.45
N ARG A 58 10.56 4.16 11.76
CA ARG A 58 9.29 3.88 12.43
C ARG A 58 8.38 5.10 12.43
N ASP A 59 8.95 6.26 12.72
CA ASP A 59 8.21 7.52 12.75
C ASP A 59 7.76 7.91 11.35
N ALA A 60 8.59 7.66 10.33
CA ALA A 60 8.22 7.92 8.94
C ALA A 60 7.03 7.07 8.49
N ALA A 61 7.06 5.76 8.81
CA ALA A 61 5.95 4.86 8.48
C ALA A 61 4.66 5.27 9.19
N LYS A 62 4.75 5.62 10.46
CA LYS A 62 3.61 6.10 11.25
C LYS A 62 3.06 7.41 10.70
N PHE A 63 3.93 8.31 10.23
CA PHE A 63 3.50 9.56 9.60
C PHE A 63 2.61 9.29 8.38
N HIS A 64 3.02 8.38 7.52
CA HIS A 64 2.22 8.01 6.34
C HIS A 64 0.90 7.34 6.74
N PHE A 65 0.94 6.48 7.74
CA PHE A 65 -0.27 5.83 8.26
C PHE A 65 -1.26 6.85 8.82
N ASP A 66 -0.77 7.81 9.61
CA ASP A 66 -1.61 8.86 10.20
C ASP A 66 -2.17 9.79 9.13
N SER A 67 -1.39 10.09 8.08
CA SER A 67 -1.87 10.88 6.94
C SER A 67 -3.02 10.17 6.24
N LEU A 68 -2.92 8.86 6.05
CA LEU A 68 -4.01 8.06 5.46
C LEU A 68 -5.26 8.11 6.34
N ALA A 69 -5.10 7.96 7.65
CA ALA A 69 -6.21 8.04 8.59
C ALA A 69 -6.91 9.40 8.52
N HIS A 70 -6.12 10.48 8.44
CA HIS A 70 -6.65 11.84 8.31
C HIS A 70 -7.43 12.00 6.99
N ASP A 71 -6.86 11.55 5.88
CA ASP A 71 -7.49 11.67 4.56
C ASP A 71 -8.81 10.88 4.48
N ASN A 72 -8.87 9.75 5.17
CA ASN A 72 -10.06 8.89 5.22
C ASN A 72 -11.06 9.31 6.29
N ASN A 73 -10.76 10.34 7.08
CA ASN A 73 -11.56 10.73 8.24
C ASN A 73 -11.82 9.53 9.17
N ALA A 74 -10.79 8.76 9.44
CA ALA A 74 -10.91 7.56 10.27
C ALA A 74 -11.40 7.92 11.67
N LEU A 75 -12.39 7.15 12.16
CA LEU A 75 -12.94 7.32 13.50
C LEU A 75 -11.96 6.81 14.56
N GLN A 76 -11.20 5.77 14.22
CA GLN A 76 -10.17 5.20 15.05
C GLN A 76 -9.03 4.72 14.14
N SER A 77 -7.81 4.78 14.65
CA SER A 77 -6.66 4.18 13.98
C SER A 77 -5.65 3.71 15.02
N ASN A 78 -5.03 2.56 14.78
CA ASN A 78 -3.98 2.04 15.64
C ASN A 78 -2.95 1.27 14.83
N VAL A 79 -1.69 1.44 15.21
CA VAL A 79 -0.57 0.70 14.63
C VAL A 79 -0.40 -0.61 15.40
N GLU A 80 -0.35 -1.72 14.67
CA GLU A 80 -0.11 -3.05 15.25
C GLU A 80 1.38 -3.36 15.30
N SER A 81 2.10 -3.11 14.20
CA SER A 81 3.53 -3.41 14.10
C SER A 81 4.21 -2.54 13.05
N VAL A 82 5.51 -2.30 13.26
CA VAL A 82 6.40 -1.67 12.27
C VAL A 82 7.71 -2.45 12.25
N ASP A 83 8.09 -2.95 11.08
CA ASP A 83 9.29 -3.75 10.88
C ASP A 83 10.02 -3.31 9.62
N VAL A 84 11.26 -3.76 9.45
CA VAL A 84 12.02 -3.56 8.21
C VAL A 84 12.23 -4.92 7.55
N ILE A 85 11.93 -4.98 6.26
CA ILE A 85 12.29 -6.13 5.43
C ILE A 85 13.54 -5.74 4.64
N PRO A 86 14.71 -6.30 4.97
CA PRO A 86 15.95 -5.96 4.27
C PRO A 86 15.88 -6.40 2.80
N ASN A 87 16.41 -5.55 1.91
CA ASN A 87 16.64 -5.96 0.53
C ASN A 87 18.01 -6.64 0.44
N ASP A 88 17.99 -7.96 0.32
CA ASP A 88 19.20 -8.77 0.22
C ASP A 88 19.43 -9.30 -1.21
N ARG A 89 18.70 -8.79 -2.20
CA ARG A 89 18.79 -9.22 -3.60
C ARG A 89 19.99 -8.65 -4.35
N GLY A 90 20.64 -7.63 -3.80
CA GLY A 90 21.81 -6.99 -4.40
C GLY A 90 21.50 -5.85 -5.36
N ASP A 91 20.23 -5.51 -5.60
CA ASP A 91 19.87 -4.31 -6.37
C ASP A 91 19.81 -3.07 -5.47
N ARG A 92 19.58 -1.90 -6.08
CA ARG A 92 19.60 -0.61 -5.39
C ARG A 92 18.25 -0.23 -4.75
N THR A 93 17.24 -1.08 -4.82
CA THR A 93 15.95 -0.82 -4.19
C THR A 93 16.15 -0.72 -2.67
N PRO A 94 15.67 0.34 -2.01
CA PRO A 94 15.76 0.43 -0.55
C PRO A 94 15.07 -0.72 0.14
N SER A 95 15.49 -1.02 1.37
CA SER A 95 14.76 -1.94 2.24
C SER A 95 13.37 -1.38 2.55
N ALA A 96 12.38 -2.24 2.64
CA ALA A 96 11.02 -1.83 2.91
C ALA A 96 10.78 -1.64 4.39
N ILE A 97 10.17 -0.52 4.77
CA ILE A 97 9.61 -0.32 6.12
C ILE A 97 8.15 -0.76 6.04
N VAL A 98 7.78 -1.81 6.75
CA VAL A 98 6.42 -2.35 6.69
C VAL A 98 5.67 -2.06 7.97
N LEU A 99 4.44 -1.58 7.83
CA LEU A 99 3.55 -1.26 8.91
C LEU A 99 2.24 -2.02 8.72
N SER A 100 1.74 -2.61 9.80
CA SER A 100 0.41 -3.19 9.88
C SER A 100 -0.39 -2.40 10.91
N GLY A 101 -1.61 -2.04 10.55
CA GLY A 101 -2.48 -1.30 11.45
C GLY A 101 -3.94 -1.44 11.07
N HIS A 102 -4.81 -0.90 11.89
CA HIS A 102 -6.25 -0.94 11.69
C HIS A 102 -6.83 0.46 11.71
N GLN A 103 -7.81 0.68 10.86
CA GLN A 103 -8.59 1.91 10.82
C GLN A 103 -10.07 1.57 10.79
N VAL A 104 -10.86 2.41 11.44
CA VAL A 104 -12.32 2.35 11.40
C VAL A 104 -12.77 3.52 10.55
N VAL A 105 -13.36 3.25 9.39
CA VAL A 105 -13.69 4.25 8.39
C VAL A 105 -15.17 4.18 8.06
N ARG A 106 -15.87 5.32 8.20
CA ARG A 106 -17.27 5.43 7.80
C ARG A 106 -17.31 6.04 6.39
N LYS A 107 -17.80 5.27 5.43
CA LYS A 107 -18.08 5.79 4.11
C LYS A 107 -19.35 6.62 4.12
N PHE A 108 -19.47 7.53 3.15
CA PHE A 108 -20.64 8.39 3.01
C PHE A 108 -21.93 7.53 2.92
N ASN A 109 -22.95 7.93 3.71
CA ASN A 109 -24.26 7.27 3.79
C ASN A 109 -24.28 5.86 4.37
N GLN A 110 -23.24 5.42 5.08
CA GLN A 110 -23.23 4.14 5.77
C GLN A 110 -23.55 4.30 7.25
N ALA A 111 -24.41 3.43 7.78
CA ALA A 111 -24.75 3.42 9.20
C ALA A 111 -23.65 2.80 10.05
N THR A 112 -22.98 1.76 9.53
CA THR A 112 -21.92 1.02 10.23
C THR A 112 -20.58 1.29 9.55
N PRO A 113 -19.53 1.71 10.28
CA PRO A 113 -18.23 1.94 9.70
C PRO A 113 -17.56 0.62 9.28
N ASP A 114 -16.68 0.71 8.26
CA ASP A 114 -15.86 -0.41 7.84
C ASP A 114 -14.69 -0.62 8.80
N GLN A 115 -14.36 -1.87 9.05
CA GLN A 115 -13.15 -2.29 9.75
C GLN A 115 -12.09 -2.59 8.69
N VAL A 116 -11.04 -1.77 8.64
CA VAL A 116 -10.02 -1.86 7.58
C VAL A 116 -8.67 -2.22 8.17
N LEU A 117 -8.10 -3.32 7.70
CA LEU A 117 -6.69 -3.62 7.90
C LEU A 117 -5.90 -2.83 6.86
N VAL A 118 -4.89 -2.08 7.31
CA VAL A 118 -3.97 -1.34 6.45
C VAL A 118 -2.62 -2.03 6.51
N LEU A 119 -2.14 -2.49 5.36
CA LEU A 119 -0.79 -3.01 5.20
C LEU A 119 -0.03 -2.01 4.35
N MET A 120 1.04 -1.45 4.88
CA MET A 120 1.77 -0.36 4.24
C MET A 120 3.25 -0.69 4.16
N ALA A 121 3.87 -0.34 3.04
CA ALA A 121 5.32 -0.42 2.87
C ALA A 121 5.84 0.91 2.38
N VAL A 122 6.92 1.39 2.99
CA VAL A 122 7.58 2.63 2.63
C VAL A 122 9.01 2.33 2.18
N TYR A 123 9.34 2.79 0.98
CA TYR A 123 10.70 2.70 0.43
C TYR A 123 11.23 4.12 0.36
N ARG A 124 12.26 4.43 1.15
CA ARG A 124 12.81 5.78 1.21
C ARG A 124 13.96 5.94 0.22
N ILE A 125 13.70 6.66 -0.88
CA ILE A 125 14.72 6.98 -1.89
C ILE A 125 15.36 8.31 -1.47
N GLU A 126 16.35 8.23 -0.59
CA GLU A 126 16.88 9.37 0.13
C GLU A 126 17.55 10.39 -0.78
N ASP A 127 18.33 9.95 -1.77
CA ASP A 127 19.04 10.83 -2.71
C ASP A 127 18.09 11.57 -3.65
N LYS A 128 16.84 11.15 -3.75
CA LYS A 128 15.81 11.82 -4.56
C LYS A 128 14.80 12.62 -3.74
N GLY A 129 14.84 12.50 -2.41
CA GLY A 129 13.86 13.15 -1.55
C GLY A 129 12.46 12.57 -1.70
N ILE A 130 12.35 11.28 -1.97
CA ILE A 130 11.10 10.58 -2.28
C ILE A 130 10.84 9.48 -1.27
N ASP A 131 9.59 9.34 -0.86
CA ASP A 131 9.05 8.14 -0.24
C ASP A 131 8.11 7.47 -1.24
N LEU A 132 8.41 6.23 -1.61
CA LEU A 132 7.52 5.38 -2.39
C LEU A 132 6.68 4.60 -1.39
N VAL A 133 5.36 4.78 -1.43
CA VAL A 133 4.46 4.20 -0.44
C VAL A 133 3.49 3.24 -1.12
N VAL A 134 3.48 2.00 -0.65
CA VAL A 134 2.53 0.96 -1.06
C VAL A 134 1.52 0.78 0.06
N THR A 135 0.24 0.83 -0.26
CA THR A 135 -0.83 0.63 0.71
C THR A 135 -1.81 -0.41 0.19
N PHE A 136 -2.00 -1.48 0.97
CA PHE A 136 -3.09 -2.42 0.77
C PHE A 136 -4.20 -2.05 1.76
N ASN A 137 -5.34 -1.63 1.23
CA ASN A 137 -6.54 -1.36 2.03
C ASN A 137 -7.39 -2.62 2.02
N VAL A 138 -7.55 -3.23 3.19
CA VAL A 138 -8.18 -4.55 3.34
C VAL A 138 -9.39 -4.43 4.25
N PRO A 139 -10.59 -4.17 3.71
CA PRO A 139 -11.80 -4.17 4.52
C PRO A 139 -12.05 -5.58 5.07
N LEU A 140 -12.03 -5.73 6.39
CA LEU A 140 -12.32 -7.00 7.07
C LEU A 140 -13.83 -7.18 7.21
N GLN A 141 -14.54 -6.09 7.50
CA GLN A 141 -15.99 -6.02 7.56
C GLN A 141 -16.44 -4.76 6.83
N SER A 142 -17.40 -4.91 5.94
CA SER A 142 -17.93 -3.81 5.14
C SER A 142 -19.42 -4.02 4.87
N ASN A 143 -20.19 -2.92 4.90
CA ASN A 143 -21.61 -2.93 4.60
C ASN A 143 -21.92 -3.29 3.15
N ASP A 144 -20.98 -3.13 2.23
CA ASP A 144 -21.16 -3.44 0.81
C ASP A 144 -20.95 -4.93 0.49
N GLY A 145 -20.67 -5.75 1.50
CA GLY A 145 -20.39 -7.17 1.32
C GLY A 145 -18.99 -7.50 0.80
N GLY A 146 -18.13 -6.50 0.63
CA GLY A 146 -16.76 -6.68 0.11
C GLY A 146 -15.71 -7.00 1.18
N GLY A 147 -16.12 -7.17 2.45
CA GLY A 147 -15.24 -7.55 3.54
C GLY A 147 -14.74 -8.98 3.37
N VAL A 148 -13.49 -9.24 3.76
CA VAL A 148 -12.82 -10.51 3.45
C VAL A 148 -12.75 -11.50 4.62
N GLY A 149 -13.02 -11.05 5.84
CA GLY A 149 -12.92 -11.90 7.03
C GLY A 149 -11.50 -12.36 7.34
N GLU A 150 -11.36 -13.31 8.26
CA GLU A 150 -10.04 -13.78 8.71
C GLU A 150 -9.29 -14.58 7.64
N ALA A 151 -9.98 -15.47 6.93
CA ALA A 151 -9.37 -16.28 5.89
C ALA A 151 -8.83 -15.41 4.75
N GLY A 152 -9.61 -14.41 4.33
CA GLY A 152 -9.19 -13.46 3.30
C GLY A 152 -8.05 -12.57 3.77
N ARG A 153 -8.05 -12.19 5.05
CA ARG A 153 -6.95 -11.44 5.65
C ARG A 153 -5.63 -12.19 5.55
N ASP A 154 -5.63 -13.49 5.87
CA ASP A 154 -4.40 -14.29 5.84
C ASP A 154 -3.86 -14.44 4.41
N ILE A 155 -4.76 -14.60 3.44
CA ILE A 155 -4.39 -14.67 2.02
C ILE A 155 -3.75 -13.35 1.57
N VAL A 156 -4.35 -12.22 1.88
CA VAL A 156 -3.84 -10.92 1.44
C VAL A 156 -2.53 -10.54 2.15
N ARG A 157 -2.34 -10.96 3.39
CA ARG A 157 -1.05 -10.76 4.07
C ARG A 157 0.09 -11.48 3.34
N THR A 158 -0.15 -12.69 2.86
CA THR A 158 0.82 -13.41 2.04
C THR A 158 1.08 -12.70 0.71
N GLN A 159 0.03 -12.19 0.07
CA GLN A 159 0.16 -11.44 -1.17
C GLN A 159 0.91 -10.12 -0.98
N PHE A 160 0.66 -9.43 0.12
CA PHE A 160 1.39 -8.22 0.49
C PHE A 160 2.88 -8.51 0.70
N ASP A 161 3.19 -9.56 1.45
CA ASP A 161 4.58 -9.96 1.70
C ASP A 161 5.32 -10.26 0.39
N THR A 162 4.68 -11.00 -0.52
CA THR A 162 5.24 -11.28 -1.84
C THR A 162 5.44 -10.00 -2.66
N PHE A 163 4.47 -9.10 -2.65
CA PHE A 163 4.57 -7.82 -3.34
C PHE A 163 5.77 -7.03 -2.84
N VAL A 164 5.88 -6.88 -1.53
CA VAL A 164 6.91 -6.05 -0.89
C VAL A 164 8.31 -6.61 -1.12
N ARG A 165 8.48 -7.92 -0.99
CA ARG A 165 9.77 -8.57 -1.18
C ARG A 165 10.22 -8.60 -2.63
N SER A 166 9.28 -8.55 -3.56
CA SER A 166 9.57 -8.60 -5.00
C SER A 166 9.67 -7.22 -5.65
N LEU A 167 9.17 -6.17 -4.99
CA LEU A 167 9.19 -4.83 -5.56
C LEU A 167 10.62 -4.42 -5.89
N THR A 168 10.85 -4.08 -7.15
CA THR A 168 12.14 -3.69 -7.67
C THR A 168 12.02 -2.38 -8.42
N ILE A 169 12.84 -1.40 -8.04
CA ILE A 169 12.97 -0.16 -8.80
C ILE A 169 13.98 -0.41 -9.90
N VAL A 170 13.49 -0.51 -11.14
CA VAL A 170 14.29 -0.80 -12.32
C VAL A 170 14.93 0.45 -12.87
N ASP A 171 14.18 1.56 -12.88
CA ASP A 171 14.64 2.84 -13.41
C ASP A 171 14.40 3.96 -12.42
N PHE A 172 15.47 4.41 -11.77
CA PHE A 172 15.43 5.53 -10.82
C PHE A 172 15.19 6.88 -11.50
N GLY A 173 15.26 6.96 -12.82
CA GLY A 173 14.86 8.13 -13.59
C GLY A 173 13.40 8.53 -13.40
N LEU A 174 12.57 7.59 -12.92
CA LEU A 174 11.19 7.85 -12.54
C LEU A 174 11.06 8.99 -11.53
N PHE A 175 12.05 9.14 -10.65
CA PHE A 175 12.05 10.11 -9.54
C PHE A 175 12.83 11.39 -9.87
N ALA A 176 13.25 11.55 -11.10
CA ALA A 176 14.03 12.71 -11.51
C ALA A 176 13.20 14.01 -11.54
#